data_123e423674b4793f40bf48fa76893a9b
#
_entry.id   123e423674b4793f40bf48fa76893a9b
#
_cell.length_a   1.000
_cell.length_b   1.000
_cell.length_c   1.000
_cell.angle_alpha   90.00
_cell.angle_beta   90.00
_cell.angle_gamma   90.00
#
_symmetry.space_group_name_H-M   'P 1'
#
loop_
_entity.id
_entity.type
_entity.pdbx_description
1 polymer ?
#
loop_
_entity_poly.entity_id
_entity_poly.type
_entity_poly.pdbx_seq_one_letter_code
_entity_poly.pdbx_strand_id
1 'polypeptide(L)'
;GLGDVYKRQEKDAALERRFQPIRIEEPSLDEAYRMLLGIKSYYENYHKVQISDSLVYKAVTMSERFVTDRYLPDKAIDLLDEACTCANLRNPAISEYQKQLSDKNDLLERIDALSQPDENNEIDYEQISNLKAQTMKIDEILPKLAEKAKDNQVVEADLAKVVSLWTGIPASKIEAGDIRKLASLEDELKKHIIGQDEAIAKVAAAVRRGRVQISPRKRPQSFIFVGPTGVGKTELVKQLAQYLFDSPESLIRLDMSEYMEKFSVSRIIGSPPGYVGYDDAGQLTEKVRRKPYSVILFDEIEKAHKDVLNILLQILDEGRITDSQGRTVNFENTIIVMTSNAGSTDTASLGFGKNQNEISQEVTMKALERFLRPEFLGRVDEVISFNTLSFADFEKIACIALDELKESLKDKAIELVYDESVPVYIAKKAFGSKKNARAVRDCVRREVEDLLATEIVFNQNVEIKRFSLSATEKIQVL
;
A
#
# COMPACT_ATOMS: atom_id res chain seq x y z
N GLY A 1 13.43 -8.41 26.51
CA GLY A 1 12.18 -8.29 27.25
C GLY A 1 11.64 -9.63 27.73
N LEU A 2 10.50 -9.62 28.38
CA LEU A 2 9.84 -10.81 28.92
C LEU A 2 9.57 -11.89 27.86
N GLY A 3 9.37 -11.54 26.60
CA GLY A 3 9.21 -12.49 25.49
C GLY A 3 10.44 -13.38 25.22
N ASP A 4 11.64 -12.89 25.50
CA ASP A 4 12.86 -13.68 25.34
C ASP A 4 13.07 -14.69 26.49
N VAL A 5 12.52 -14.39 27.65
CA VAL A 5 12.50 -15.32 28.80
C VAL A 5 11.54 -16.48 28.50
N TYR A 6 10.39 -16.21 27.88
CA TYR A 6 9.42 -17.24 27.48
C TYR A 6 9.97 -18.21 26.44
N LYS A 7 10.62 -17.70 25.39
CA LYS A 7 11.28 -18.54 24.37
C LYS A 7 12.45 -19.38 24.91
N ARG A 8 13.06 -18.96 26.02
CA ARG A 8 14.09 -19.74 26.73
C ARG A 8 13.49 -20.78 27.68
N GLN A 9 12.32 -20.47 28.29
CA GLN A 9 11.60 -21.42 29.16
C GLN A 9 11.08 -22.65 28.40
N GLU A 10 10.53 -22.49 27.20
CA GLU A 10 10.08 -23.61 26.35
C GLU A 10 11.21 -24.57 25.96
N LYS A 11 12.46 -24.13 26.08
CA LYS A 11 13.65 -24.98 25.79
C LYS A 11 14.27 -25.61 27.03
N ASP A 12 13.84 -25.22 28.24
CA ASP A 12 14.39 -25.73 29.51
C ASP A 12 13.32 -26.43 30.36
N ALA A 13 13.22 -27.74 30.18
CA ALA A 13 12.27 -28.62 30.89
C ALA A 13 12.42 -28.55 32.43
N ALA A 14 13.52 -28.05 32.96
CA ALA A 14 13.72 -27.91 34.41
C ALA A 14 13.06 -26.62 34.94
N LEU A 15 12.95 -25.58 34.13
CA LEU A 15 12.23 -24.33 34.45
C LEU A 15 10.72 -24.50 34.31
N GLU A 16 10.25 -25.24 33.30
CA GLU A 16 8.82 -25.48 33.05
C GLU A 16 8.11 -26.16 34.23
N ARG A 17 8.82 -27.05 34.96
CA ARG A 17 8.27 -27.72 36.15
C ARG A 17 8.14 -26.83 37.40
N ARG A 18 8.76 -25.64 37.39
CA ARG A 18 8.80 -24.74 38.56
C ARG A 18 7.90 -23.54 38.42
N PHE A 19 7.37 -23.27 37.23
CA PHE A 19 6.46 -22.17 36.93
C PHE A 19 5.20 -22.69 36.28
N GLN A 20 4.05 -22.22 36.79
CA GLN A 20 2.78 -22.48 36.16
C GLN A 20 2.50 -21.34 35.18
N PRO A 21 2.36 -21.59 33.85
CA PRO A 21 2.05 -20.55 32.89
C PRO A 21 0.63 -20.05 33.11
N ILE A 22 0.48 -18.73 33.19
CA ILE A 22 -0.81 -18.05 33.16
C ILE A 22 -0.96 -17.45 31.76
N ARG A 23 -1.91 -17.96 30.99
CA ARG A 23 -2.21 -17.45 29.69
C ARG A 23 -3.09 -16.20 29.81
N ILE A 24 -2.60 -15.07 29.31
CA ILE A 24 -3.34 -13.82 29.21
C ILE A 24 -3.81 -13.71 27.78
N GLU A 25 -5.11 -13.61 27.57
CA GLU A 25 -5.70 -13.41 26.23
C GLU A 25 -5.72 -11.94 25.86
N GLU A 26 -5.72 -11.66 24.56
CA GLU A 26 -5.84 -10.28 24.05
C GLU A 26 -7.21 -9.70 24.46
N PRO A 27 -7.26 -8.47 25.03
CA PRO A 27 -8.51 -7.85 25.44
C PRO A 27 -9.37 -7.51 24.22
N SER A 28 -10.67 -7.49 24.42
CA SER A 28 -11.63 -6.98 23.43
C SER A 28 -11.45 -5.47 23.19
N LEU A 29 -12.00 -4.96 22.09
CA LEU A 29 -11.94 -3.51 21.77
C LEU A 29 -12.50 -2.64 22.92
N ASP A 30 -13.60 -3.07 23.55
CA ASP A 30 -14.22 -2.33 24.65
C ASP A 30 -13.36 -2.35 25.92
N GLU A 31 -12.71 -3.47 26.21
CA GLU A 31 -11.79 -3.58 27.35
C GLU A 31 -10.54 -2.75 27.11
N ALA A 32 -9.94 -2.83 25.93
CA ALA A 32 -8.80 -2.01 25.54
C ALA A 32 -9.14 -0.50 25.61
N TYR A 33 -10.32 -0.11 25.16
CA TYR A 33 -10.80 1.27 25.27
C TYR A 33 -10.88 1.74 26.73
N ARG A 34 -11.44 0.92 27.63
CA ARG A 34 -11.51 1.25 29.06
C ARG A 34 -10.12 1.34 29.70
N MET A 35 -9.18 0.46 29.30
CA MET A 35 -7.79 0.53 29.76
C MET A 35 -7.13 1.84 29.33
N LEU A 36 -7.28 2.24 28.07
CA LEU A 36 -6.72 3.48 27.56
C LEU A 36 -7.33 4.72 28.21
N LEU A 37 -8.63 4.72 28.49
CA LEU A 37 -9.27 5.80 29.26
C LEU A 37 -8.68 5.97 30.66
N GLY A 38 -8.31 4.85 31.30
CA GLY A 38 -7.68 4.88 32.64
C GLY A 38 -6.30 5.50 32.65
N ILE A 39 -5.55 5.40 31.57
CA ILE A 39 -4.17 5.94 31.44
C ILE A 39 -4.11 7.27 30.67
N LYS A 40 -5.20 7.69 30.05
CA LYS A 40 -5.30 8.90 29.23
C LYS A 40 -4.71 10.14 29.92
N SER A 41 -5.10 10.40 31.18
CA SER A 41 -4.65 11.56 31.93
C SER A 41 -3.13 11.59 32.15
N TYR A 42 -2.50 10.42 32.20
CA TYR A 42 -1.05 10.32 32.29
C TYR A 42 -0.39 10.87 31.01
N TYR A 43 -0.86 10.46 29.82
CA TYR A 43 -0.34 10.96 28.53
C TYR A 43 -0.66 12.44 28.30
N GLU A 44 -1.86 12.90 28.68
CA GLU A 44 -2.23 14.32 28.63
C GLU A 44 -1.27 15.18 29.46
N ASN A 45 -0.94 14.72 30.66
CA ASN A 45 -0.01 15.44 31.56
C ASN A 45 1.43 15.39 31.07
N TYR A 46 1.88 14.24 30.54
CA TYR A 46 3.24 14.07 30.07
C TYR A 46 3.51 14.88 28.79
N HIS A 47 2.66 14.75 27.79
CA HIS A 47 2.81 15.44 26.50
C HIS A 47 2.21 16.85 26.48
N LYS A 48 1.53 17.29 27.55
CA LYS A 48 0.82 18.60 27.59
C LYS A 48 -0.16 18.79 26.44
N VAL A 49 -0.95 17.76 26.16
CA VAL A 49 -1.97 17.73 25.13
C VAL A 49 -3.35 17.43 25.72
N GLN A 50 -4.41 17.68 24.95
CA GLN A 50 -5.76 17.26 25.29
C GLN A 50 -6.18 16.12 24.36
N ILE A 51 -6.76 15.07 24.92
CA ILE A 51 -7.20 13.89 24.19
C ILE A 51 -8.70 13.71 24.44
N SER A 52 -9.53 13.71 23.39
CA SER A 52 -10.95 13.43 23.54
C SER A 52 -11.20 11.93 23.70
N ASP A 53 -12.27 11.54 24.43
CA ASP A 53 -12.62 10.13 24.60
C ASP A 53 -12.95 9.45 23.26
N SER A 54 -13.54 10.21 22.34
CA SER A 54 -13.78 9.73 20.96
C SER A 54 -12.48 9.41 20.22
N LEU A 55 -11.41 10.17 20.47
CA LEU A 55 -10.09 9.91 19.86
C LEU A 55 -9.44 8.66 20.46
N VAL A 56 -9.60 8.40 21.75
CA VAL A 56 -9.14 7.15 22.39
C VAL A 56 -9.82 5.95 21.75
N TYR A 57 -11.14 6.01 21.52
CA TYR A 57 -11.85 4.95 20.80
C TYR A 57 -11.32 4.77 19.38
N LYS A 58 -11.04 5.86 18.67
CA LYS A 58 -10.43 5.82 17.33
C LYS A 58 -9.03 5.21 17.37
N ALA A 59 -8.20 5.53 18.36
CA ALA A 59 -6.88 4.94 18.50
C ALA A 59 -6.95 3.41 18.64
N VAL A 60 -7.87 2.89 19.44
CA VAL A 60 -8.10 1.45 19.59
C VAL A 60 -8.57 0.82 18.28
N THR A 61 -9.59 1.39 17.64
CA THR A 61 -10.15 0.83 16.39
C THR A 61 -9.18 0.93 15.22
N MET A 62 -8.41 2.02 15.12
CA MET A 62 -7.39 2.18 14.09
C MET A 62 -6.21 1.22 14.31
N SER A 63 -5.74 1.07 15.55
CA SER A 63 -4.67 0.11 15.85
C SER A 63 -5.08 -1.32 15.56
N GLU A 64 -6.31 -1.72 15.88
CA GLU A 64 -6.82 -3.05 15.55
C GLU A 64 -6.94 -3.27 14.04
N ARG A 65 -7.42 -2.26 13.33
CA ARG A 65 -7.64 -2.35 11.88
C ARG A 65 -6.34 -2.35 11.07
N PHE A 66 -5.36 -1.53 11.47
CA PHE A 66 -4.20 -1.23 10.64
C PHE A 66 -2.89 -1.87 11.14
N VAL A 67 -2.77 -2.13 12.45
CA VAL A 67 -1.57 -2.69 13.07
C VAL A 67 -1.80 -4.16 13.38
N THR A 68 -1.27 -5.05 12.54
CA THR A 68 -1.54 -6.49 12.59
C THR A 68 -0.39 -7.30 13.21
N ASP A 69 0.75 -6.68 13.47
CA ASP A 69 1.96 -7.33 14.00
C ASP A 69 2.12 -7.23 15.52
N ARG A 70 1.18 -6.55 16.20
CA ARG A 70 1.15 -6.33 17.64
C ARG A 70 -0.24 -6.59 18.20
N TYR A 71 -0.35 -6.76 19.52
CA TYR A 71 -1.58 -7.06 20.23
C TYR A 71 -2.12 -5.85 21.00
N LEU A 72 -3.44 -5.83 21.25
CA LEU A 72 -4.05 -4.92 22.19
C LEU A 72 -3.66 -5.32 23.64
N PRO A 73 -3.53 -4.36 24.58
CA PRO A 73 -3.73 -2.91 24.42
C PRO A 73 -2.48 -2.19 23.88
N ASP A 74 -1.30 -2.82 23.86
CA ASP A 74 0.00 -2.18 23.59
C ASP A 74 0.01 -1.39 22.28
N LYS A 75 -0.48 -1.97 21.16
CA LYS A 75 -0.52 -1.29 19.86
C LYS A 75 -1.35 0.00 19.88
N ALA A 76 -2.40 0.06 20.71
CA ALA A 76 -3.24 1.25 20.83
C ALA A 76 -2.62 2.29 21.77
N ILE A 77 -1.91 1.85 22.80
CA ILE A 77 -1.14 2.71 23.71
C ILE A 77 0.00 3.38 22.93
N ASP A 78 0.81 2.62 22.21
CA ASP A 78 1.90 3.13 21.39
C ASP A 78 1.40 4.14 20.34
N LEU A 79 0.27 3.81 19.68
CA LEU A 79 -0.35 4.70 18.70
C LEU A 79 -0.78 6.03 19.32
N LEU A 80 -1.36 6.00 20.52
CA LEU A 80 -1.79 7.20 21.22
C LEU A 80 -0.59 8.05 21.67
N ASP A 81 0.47 7.42 22.17
CA ASP A 81 1.70 8.07 22.61
C ASP A 81 2.40 8.81 21.46
N GLU A 82 2.59 8.11 20.33
CA GLU A 82 3.19 8.74 19.14
C GLU A 82 2.29 9.82 18.51
N ALA A 83 0.96 9.67 18.58
CA ALA A 83 0.03 10.70 18.12
C ALA A 83 0.12 11.97 19.00
N CYS A 84 0.28 11.83 20.30
CA CYS A 84 0.55 12.96 21.20
C CYS A 84 1.85 13.67 20.83
N THR A 85 2.89 12.91 20.49
CA THR A 85 4.17 13.46 20.01
C THR A 85 3.99 14.21 18.68
N CYS A 86 3.21 13.65 17.74
CA CYS A 86 2.87 14.33 16.48
C CYS A 86 2.13 15.64 16.70
N ALA A 87 1.19 15.68 17.65
CA ALA A 87 0.46 16.89 18.02
C ALA A 87 1.42 17.97 18.56
N ASN A 88 2.39 17.59 19.39
CA ASN A 88 3.42 18.51 19.89
C ASN A 88 4.30 19.07 18.77
N LEU A 89 4.73 18.21 17.83
CA LEU A 89 5.53 18.66 16.69
C LEU A 89 4.76 19.59 15.74
N ARG A 90 3.43 19.45 15.69
CA ARG A 90 2.57 20.32 14.88
C ARG A 90 2.46 21.73 15.48
N ASN A 91 2.54 21.87 16.79
CA ASN A 91 2.44 23.17 17.47
C ASN A 91 3.83 23.69 17.90
N PRO A 92 4.50 24.52 17.10
CA PRO A 92 5.84 25.01 17.42
C PRO A 92 5.88 25.87 18.69
N ALA A 93 4.74 26.43 19.14
CA ALA A 93 4.69 27.23 20.36
C ALA A 93 5.00 26.42 21.62
N ILE A 94 4.76 25.09 21.62
CA ILE A 94 5.09 24.19 22.73
C ILE A 94 6.60 24.00 22.86
N SER A 95 7.26 23.70 21.75
CA SER A 95 8.72 23.53 21.72
C SER A 95 9.43 24.83 22.12
N GLU A 96 8.91 25.96 21.64
CA GLU A 96 9.41 27.29 22.00
C GLU A 96 9.20 27.58 23.49
N TYR A 97 8.01 27.28 24.04
CA TYR A 97 7.70 27.45 25.45
C TYR A 97 8.61 26.60 26.34
N GLN A 98 8.83 25.33 26.00
CA GLN A 98 9.73 24.44 26.74
C GLN A 98 11.18 24.92 26.72
N LYS A 99 11.65 25.38 25.55
CA LYS A 99 12.97 25.95 25.38
C LYS A 99 13.15 27.20 26.25
N GLN A 100 12.22 28.15 26.18
CA GLN A 100 12.29 29.37 26.99
C GLN A 100 12.19 29.07 28.48
N LEU A 101 11.47 28.03 28.90
CA LEU A 101 11.39 27.59 30.29
C LEU A 101 12.74 26.98 30.77
N SER A 102 13.38 26.17 29.92
CA SER A 102 14.72 25.62 30.20
C SER A 102 15.76 26.73 30.28
N ASP A 103 15.78 27.64 29.30
CA ASP A 103 16.71 28.77 29.28
C ASP A 103 16.53 29.65 30.53
N LYS A 104 15.28 29.86 30.99
CA LYS A 104 15.00 30.57 32.24
C LYS A 104 15.60 29.85 33.46
N ASN A 105 15.41 28.53 33.57
CA ASN A 105 15.95 27.76 34.70
C ASN A 105 17.49 27.79 34.70
N ASP A 106 18.11 27.64 33.54
CA ASP A 106 19.58 27.73 33.40
C ASP A 106 20.13 29.12 33.81
N LEU A 107 19.37 30.18 33.45
CA LEU A 107 19.73 31.55 33.86
C LEU A 107 19.59 31.75 35.37
N LEU A 108 18.53 31.21 35.98
CA LEU A 108 18.32 31.28 37.44
C LEU A 108 19.39 30.52 38.18
N GLU A 109 19.78 29.32 37.75
CA GLU A 109 20.89 28.55 38.34
C GLU A 109 22.23 29.33 38.28
N ARG A 110 22.48 30.00 37.13
CA ARG A 110 23.69 30.86 36.98
C ARG A 110 23.65 32.07 37.89
N ILE A 111 22.49 32.70 38.05
CA ILE A 111 22.32 33.83 38.98
C ILE A 111 22.59 33.38 40.41
N ASP A 112 22.04 32.22 40.81
CA ASP A 112 22.26 31.67 42.15
C ASP A 112 23.72 31.31 42.40
N ALA A 113 24.40 30.72 41.41
CA ALA A 113 25.85 30.41 41.52
C ALA A 113 26.73 31.66 41.65
N LEU A 114 26.41 32.72 40.91
CA LEU A 114 27.13 33.99 40.96
C LEU A 114 26.78 34.84 42.20
N SER A 115 25.67 34.53 42.86
CA SER A 115 25.22 35.24 44.07
C SER A 115 25.80 34.66 45.38
N GLN A 116 26.42 33.46 45.32
CA GLN A 116 27.10 32.86 46.46
C GLN A 116 28.52 33.40 46.55
N PRO A 117 28.93 34.01 47.67
CA PRO A 117 30.29 34.54 47.85
C PRO A 117 31.25 33.36 47.99
N ASP A 118 32.14 33.17 47.04
CA ASP A 118 33.32 32.30 47.18
C ASP A 118 34.49 33.11 47.73
N GLU A 119 35.35 32.50 48.55
CA GLU A 119 36.44 33.15 49.25
C GLU A 119 37.47 33.90 48.37
N ASN A 120 37.37 33.80 47.03
CA ASN A 120 38.26 34.38 46.02
C ASN A 120 37.59 35.16 44.87
N ASN A 121 36.27 35.39 44.87
CA ASN A 121 35.61 36.07 43.77
C ASN A 121 34.69 37.19 44.27
N GLU A 122 34.96 38.44 43.85
CA GLU A 122 34.01 39.54 44.01
C GLU A 122 32.72 39.26 43.21
N ILE A 123 31.56 39.54 43.84
CA ILE A 123 30.25 39.36 43.18
C ILE A 123 30.18 40.32 41.97
N ASP A 124 30.05 39.74 40.76
CA ASP A 124 29.91 40.52 39.55
C ASP A 124 28.45 40.97 39.37
N TYR A 125 28.15 42.12 39.96
CA TYR A 125 26.79 42.72 39.91
C TYR A 125 26.34 43.10 38.50
N GLU A 126 27.28 43.37 37.58
CA GLU A 126 26.96 43.71 36.18
C GLU A 126 26.49 42.47 35.42
N GLN A 127 27.15 41.33 35.57
CA GLN A 127 26.72 40.06 35.00
C GLN A 127 25.37 39.61 35.57
N ILE A 128 25.18 39.68 36.88
CA ILE A 128 23.89 39.36 37.52
C ILE A 128 22.75 40.25 37.00
N SER A 129 23.01 41.56 36.83
CA SER A 129 22.02 42.48 36.30
C SER A 129 21.63 42.14 34.86
N ASN A 130 22.60 41.78 34.01
CA ASN A 130 22.38 41.36 32.64
C ASN A 130 21.56 40.05 32.56
N LEU A 131 21.86 39.05 33.38
CA LEU A 131 21.13 37.79 33.46
C LEU A 131 19.70 38.00 33.96
N LYS A 132 19.48 38.87 34.94
CA LYS A 132 18.14 39.27 35.42
C LYS A 132 17.32 39.94 34.31
N ALA A 133 17.95 40.83 33.53
CA ALA A 133 17.28 41.49 32.40
C ALA A 133 16.88 40.48 31.30
N GLN A 134 17.67 39.43 31.06
CA GLN A 134 17.30 38.33 30.16
C GLN A 134 16.14 37.49 30.70
N THR A 135 16.14 37.17 32.00
CA THR A 135 15.06 36.47 32.68
C THR A 135 13.73 37.23 32.59
N MET A 136 13.75 38.56 32.77
CA MET A 136 12.56 39.40 32.63
C MET A 136 11.99 39.38 31.22
N LYS A 137 12.84 39.39 30.18
CA LYS A 137 12.35 39.26 28.79
C LYS A 137 11.66 37.90 28.53
N ILE A 138 12.21 36.83 29.08
CA ILE A 138 11.61 35.51 28.99
C ILE A 138 10.26 35.49 29.72
N ASP A 139 10.17 36.12 30.88
CA ASP A 139 8.92 36.22 31.66
C ASP A 139 7.79 37.00 30.95
N GLU A 140 8.12 37.93 30.06
CA GLU A 140 7.14 38.61 29.23
C GLU A 140 6.63 37.74 28.04
N ILE A 141 7.45 36.81 27.55
CA ILE A 141 7.15 35.95 26.39
C ILE A 141 6.42 34.69 26.83
N LEU A 142 6.78 34.10 27.99
CA LEU A 142 6.22 32.84 28.48
C LEU A 142 4.68 32.82 28.55
N PRO A 143 3.97 33.84 29.09
CA PRO A 143 2.51 33.79 29.15
C PRO A 143 1.85 33.78 27.76
N LYS A 144 2.44 34.48 26.77
CA LYS A 144 1.93 34.51 25.38
C LYS A 144 2.12 33.14 24.69
N LEU A 145 3.25 32.49 24.95
CA LEU A 145 3.51 31.15 24.45
C LEU A 145 2.65 30.10 25.16
N ALA A 146 2.45 30.24 26.49
CA ALA A 146 1.57 29.37 27.27
C ALA A 146 0.12 29.41 26.79
N GLU A 147 -0.38 30.59 26.38
CA GLU A 147 -1.74 30.72 25.84
C GLU A 147 -1.87 30.03 24.47
N LYS A 148 -0.88 30.16 23.60
CA LYS A 148 -0.81 29.44 22.32
C LYS A 148 -0.58 27.93 22.48
N ALA A 149 0.08 27.51 23.55
CA ALA A 149 0.34 26.11 23.85
C ALA A 149 -0.86 25.39 24.50
N LYS A 150 -1.81 26.13 25.09
CA LYS A 150 -3.00 25.57 25.77
C LYS A 150 -3.96 24.84 24.83
N ASP A 151 -3.99 25.21 23.55
CA ASP A 151 -4.94 24.65 22.56
C ASP A 151 -4.30 23.52 21.74
N ASN A 152 -3.59 22.64 22.41
CA ASN A 152 -2.94 21.50 21.77
C ASN A 152 -3.79 20.24 21.90
N GLN A 153 -4.77 20.09 20.99
CA GLN A 153 -5.58 18.89 20.90
C GLN A 153 -4.96 17.87 19.94
N VAL A 154 -4.92 16.61 20.36
CA VAL A 154 -4.63 15.49 19.46
C VAL A 154 -5.84 15.30 18.55
N VAL A 155 -5.60 15.25 17.24
CA VAL A 155 -6.66 15.07 16.23
C VAL A 155 -6.50 13.75 15.50
N GLU A 156 -7.54 13.33 14.79
CA GLU A 156 -7.53 12.08 14.02
C GLU A 156 -6.40 12.04 12.96
N ALA A 157 -6.06 13.19 12.40
CA ALA A 157 -4.94 13.32 11.47
C ALA A 157 -3.58 12.94 12.09
N ASP A 158 -3.38 13.16 13.39
CA ASP A 158 -2.16 12.76 14.10
C ASP A 158 -2.09 11.22 14.21
N LEU A 159 -3.21 10.56 14.56
CA LEU A 159 -3.31 9.09 14.56
C LEU A 159 -3.06 8.52 13.16
N ALA A 160 -3.71 9.09 12.15
CA ALA A 160 -3.55 8.65 10.77
C ALA A 160 -2.12 8.79 10.26
N LYS A 161 -1.41 9.86 10.66
CA LYS A 161 -0.01 10.08 10.32
C LYS A 161 0.90 9.01 10.94
N VAL A 162 0.68 8.64 12.20
CA VAL A 162 1.46 7.60 12.88
C VAL A 162 1.20 6.24 12.24
N VAL A 163 -0.07 5.88 12.02
CA VAL A 163 -0.43 4.63 11.32
C VAL A 163 0.22 4.60 9.92
N SER A 164 0.22 5.72 9.21
CA SER A 164 0.87 5.84 7.90
C SER A 164 2.38 5.56 7.97
N LEU A 165 3.05 6.07 8.99
CA LEU A 165 4.50 5.82 9.21
C LEU A 165 4.78 4.35 9.50
N TRP A 166 3.93 3.68 10.29
CA TRP A 166 4.13 2.28 10.67
C TRP A 166 3.79 1.30 9.55
N THR A 167 2.71 1.57 8.81
CA THR A 167 2.13 0.63 7.84
C THR A 167 2.45 0.97 6.38
N GLY A 168 2.95 2.18 6.13
CA GLY A 168 3.15 2.70 4.76
C GLY A 168 1.85 3.06 4.03
N ILE A 169 0.69 3.04 4.72
CA ILE A 169 -0.60 3.45 4.15
C ILE A 169 -0.68 4.98 4.20
N PRO A 170 -0.96 5.68 3.09
CA PRO A 170 -1.09 7.14 3.12
C PRO A 170 -2.14 7.61 4.14
N ALA A 171 -1.80 8.63 4.97
CA ALA A 171 -2.67 9.15 6.02
C ALA A 171 -4.04 9.59 5.47
N SER A 172 -4.08 10.16 4.26
CA SER A 172 -5.30 10.55 3.56
C SER A 172 -6.30 9.41 3.30
N LYS A 173 -5.84 8.16 3.37
CA LYS A 173 -6.67 6.96 3.19
C LYS A 173 -7.15 6.35 4.50
N ILE A 174 -6.49 6.70 5.59
CA ILE A 174 -6.87 6.30 6.94
C ILE A 174 -8.03 7.17 7.43
N GLU A 175 -8.04 8.45 7.05
CA GLU A 175 -9.15 9.37 7.28
C GLU A 175 -10.34 9.08 6.36
N ALA A 176 -11.53 9.53 6.70
CA ALA A 176 -12.81 9.24 6.03
C ALA A 176 -12.93 9.64 4.52
N GLY A 177 -11.81 9.93 3.84
CA GLY A 177 -11.74 10.29 2.42
C GLY A 177 -11.96 9.14 1.42
N ASP A 178 -11.94 7.88 1.87
CA ASP A 178 -11.98 6.69 1.00
C ASP A 178 -13.27 6.55 0.18
N ILE A 179 -14.40 7.00 0.70
CA ILE A 179 -15.70 6.83 0.02
C ILE A 179 -15.78 7.63 -1.29
N ARG A 180 -15.21 8.83 -1.32
CA ARG A 180 -15.21 9.68 -2.54
C ARG A 180 -14.31 9.09 -3.63
N LYS A 181 -13.13 8.59 -3.24
CA LYS A 181 -12.22 7.91 -4.17
C LYS A 181 -12.84 6.62 -4.73
N LEU A 182 -13.57 5.87 -3.91
CA LEU A 182 -14.27 4.67 -4.37
C LEU A 182 -15.40 4.97 -5.36
N ALA A 183 -16.00 6.16 -5.28
CA ALA A 183 -17.02 6.59 -6.23
C ALA A 183 -16.42 6.84 -7.64
N SER A 184 -15.22 7.43 -7.71
CA SER A 184 -14.53 7.75 -8.98
C SER A 184 -13.60 6.63 -9.49
N LEU A 185 -13.49 5.50 -8.78
CA LEU A 185 -12.61 4.38 -9.16
C LEU A 185 -12.86 3.89 -10.59
N GLU A 186 -14.11 3.75 -10.99
CA GLU A 186 -14.49 3.24 -12.30
C GLU A 186 -14.03 4.17 -13.42
N ASP A 187 -14.24 5.47 -13.26
CA ASP A 187 -13.88 6.50 -14.24
C ASP A 187 -12.35 6.61 -14.38
N GLU A 188 -11.63 6.52 -13.27
CA GLU A 188 -10.16 6.55 -13.30
C GLU A 188 -9.58 5.32 -13.99
N LEU A 189 -10.10 4.13 -13.70
CA LEU A 189 -9.63 2.91 -14.36
C LEU A 189 -9.92 2.94 -15.87
N LYS A 190 -11.05 3.51 -16.30
CA LYS A 190 -11.41 3.66 -17.74
C LYS A 190 -10.47 4.58 -18.51
N LYS A 191 -9.78 5.50 -17.85
CA LYS A 191 -8.77 6.36 -18.51
C LYS A 191 -7.54 5.58 -18.98
N HIS A 192 -7.17 4.52 -18.25
CA HIS A 192 -5.95 3.75 -18.51
C HIS A 192 -6.21 2.40 -19.17
N ILE A 193 -7.40 1.83 -18.99
CA ILE A 193 -7.78 0.51 -19.49
C ILE A 193 -8.87 0.65 -20.54
N ILE A 194 -8.52 0.35 -21.77
CA ILE A 194 -9.41 0.51 -22.94
C ILE A 194 -10.07 -0.81 -23.32
N GLY A 195 -11.34 -0.74 -23.71
CA GLY A 195 -12.11 -1.88 -24.25
C GLY A 195 -12.54 -2.92 -23.21
N GLN A 196 -12.51 -2.58 -21.92
CA GLN A 196 -12.87 -3.50 -20.82
C GLN A 196 -13.86 -2.89 -19.83
N ASP A 197 -14.81 -2.09 -20.31
CA ASP A 197 -15.75 -1.33 -19.46
C ASP A 197 -16.54 -2.21 -18.50
N GLU A 198 -17.03 -3.38 -18.97
CA GLU A 198 -17.80 -4.33 -18.15
C GLU A 198 -16.92 -4.94 -17.04
N ALA A 199 -15.68 -5.32 -17.36
CA ALA A 199 -14.73 -5.85 -16.39
C ALA A 199 -14.39 -4.81 -15.31
N ILE A 200 -14.15 -3.57 -15.72
CA ILE A 200 -13.87 -2.44 -14.81
C ILE A 200 -15.06 -2.19 -13.88
N ALA A 201 -16.29 -2.15 -14.42
CA ALA A 201 -17.49 -1.92 -13.63
C ALA A 201 -17.69 -3.02 -12.56
N LYS A 202 -17.47 -4.31 -12.90
CA LYS A 202 -17.53 -5.43 -11.96
C LYS A 202 -16.47 -5.32 -10.87
N VAL A 203 -15.21 -5.03 -11.23
CA VAL A 203 -14.13 -4.82 -10.26
C VAL A 203 -14.46 -3.67 -9.32
N ALA A 204 -14.83 -2.50 -9.86
CA ALA A 204 -15.13 -1.32 -9.06
C ALA A 204 -16.32 -1.56 -8.12
N ALA A 205 -17.37 -2.25 -8.58
CA ALA A 205 -18.53 -2.61 -7.74
C ALA A 205 -18.13 -3.56 -6.61
N ALA A 206 -17.32 -4.59 -6.89
CA ALA A 206 -16.87 -5.54 -5.88
C ALA A 206 -15.95 -4.86 -4.85
N VAL A 207 -14.99 -4.03 -5.30
CA VAL A 207 -14.11 -3.27 -4.41
C VAL A 207 -14.90 -2.32 -3.52
N ARG A 208 -15.90 -1.61 -4.05
CA ARG A 208 -16.81 -0.78 -3.26
C ARG A 208 -17.53 -1.60 -2.17
N ARG A 209 -18.12 -2.76 -2.53
CA ARG A 209 -18.81 -3.64 -1.56
C ARG A 209 -17.90 -4.07 -0.40
N GLY A 210 -16.67 -4.46 -0.71
CA GLY A 210 -15.74 -4.93 0.30
C GLY A 210 -15.19 -3.82 1.20
N ARG A 211 -14.98 -2.61 0.67
CA ARG A 211 -14.48 -1.48 1.46
C ARG A 211 -15.53 -0.85 2.38
N VAL A 212 -16.80 -0.86 1.98
CA VAL A 212 -17.91 -0.37 2.81
C VAL A 212 -18.21 -1.33 3.97
N GLN A 213 -17.72 -2.56 3.94
CA GLN A 213 -17.88 -3.57 5.01
C GLN A 213 -19.32 -3.75 5.50
N ILE A 214 -20.27 -3.77 4.58
CA ILE A 214 -21.70 -4.02 4.92
C ILE A 214 -21.87 -5.39 5.61
N SER A 215 -20.99 -6.33 5.33
CA SER A 215 -20.93 -7.64 5.98
C SER A 215 -19.56 -7.85 6.62
N PRO A 216 -19.45 -8.28 7.89
CA PRO A 216 -18.18 -8.51 8.56
C PRO A 216 -17.51 -9.76 7.99
N ARG A 217 -16.85 -9.62 6.84
CA ARG A 217 -16.06 -10.69 6.21
C ARG A 217 -14.62 -10.60 6.68
N LYS A 218 -14.14 -11.66 7.29
CA LYS A 218 -12.73 -11.82 7.69
C LYS A 218 -11.91 -12.53 6.61
N ARG A 219 -12.11 -12.17 5.34
CA ARG A 219 -11.38 -12.77 4.22
C ARG A 219 -11.07 -11.72 3.13
N PRO A 220 -9.99 -11.90 2.36
CA PRO A 220 -9.62 -10.98 1.30
C PRO A 220 -10.65 -10.96 0.17
N GLN A 221 -10.73 -9.84 -0.55
CA GLN A 221 -11.46 -9.80 -1.81
C GLN A 221 -10.69 -10.55 -2.89
N SER A 222 -11.40 -11.34 -3.69
CA SER A 222 -10.76 -12.25 -4.63
C SER A 222 -11.39 -12.21 -6.01
N PHE A 223 -10.51 -12.16 -7.03
CA PHE A 223 -10.89 -12.06 -8.43
C PHE A 223 -10.14 -13.10 -9.27
N ILE A 224 -10.81 -13.69 -10.26
CA ILE A 224 -10.14 -14.39 -11.35
C ILE A 224 -10.38 -13.60 -12.64
N PHE A 225 -9.30 -13.12 -13.27
CA PHE A 225 -9.34 -12.45 -14.57
C PHE A 225 -9.02 -13.45 -15.68
N VAL A 226 -9.96 -13.69 -16.57
CA VAL A 226 -9.84 -14.68 -17.64
C VAL A 226 -9.92 -14.00 -19.00
N GLY A 227 -9.12 -14.43 -19.95
CA GLY A 227 -9.14 -13.91 -21.32
C GLY A 227 -7.80 -14.02 -22.04
N PRO A 228 -7.72 -13.62 -23.30
CA PRO A 228 -6.51 -13.70 -24.11
C PRO A 228 -5.33 -12.95 -23.50
N THR A 229 -4.12 -13.30 -23.92
CA THR A 229 -2.92 -12.59 -23.51
C THR A 229 -2.91 -11.17 -24.09
N GLY A 230 -2.51 -10.17 -23.28
CA GLY A 230 -2.34 -8.79 -23.75
C GLY A 230 -3.61 -7.98 -23.88
N VAL A 231 -4.74 -8.38 -23.27
CA VAL A 231 -6.01 -7.61 -23.27
C VAL A 231 -6.16 -6.64 -22.10
N GLY A 232 -5.15 -6.53 -21.23
CA GLY A 232 -5.15 -5.55 -20.13
C GLY A 232 -5.32 -6.14 -18.73
N LYS A 233 -5.41 -7.47 -18.54
CA LYS A 233 -5.59 -8.11 -17.21
C LYS A 233 -4.58 -7.62 -16.17
N THR A 234 -3.30 -7.78 -16.44
CA THR A 234 -2.20 -7.37 -15.52
C THR A 234 -2.14 -5.85 -15.35
N GLU A 235 -2.47 -5.09 -16.41
CA GLU A 235 -2.48 -3.64 -16.37
C GLU A 235 -3.60 -3.10 -15.46
N LEU A 236 -4.81 -3.69 -15.52
CA LEU A 236 -5.90 -3.35 -14.61
C LEU A 236 -5.49 -3.55 -13.14
N VAL A 237 -4.75 -4.63 -12.82
CA VAL A 237 -4.27 -4.89 -11.46
C VAL A 237 -3.27 -3.82 -11.00
N LYS A 238 -2.36 -3.38 -11.89
CA LYS A 238 -1.40 -2.31 -11.58
C LYS A 238 -2.11 -0.98 -11.32
N GLN A 239 -3.05 -0.61 -12.19
CA GLN A 239 -3.83 0.63 -12.03
C GLN A 239 -4.70 0.58 -10.77
N LEU A 240 -5.28 -0.57 -10.46
CA LEU A 240 -6.04 -0.79 -9.23
C LEU A 240 -5.15 -0.60 -7.98
N ALA A 241 -3.95 -1.19 -7.97
CA ALA A 241 -3.01 -1.05 -6.86
C ALA A 241 -2.54 0.41 -6.70
N GLN A 242 -2.17 1.06 -7.79
CA GLN A 242 -1.77 2.46 -7.81
C GLN A 242 -2.88 3.37 -7.29
N TYR A 243 -4.12 3.17 -7.75
CA TYR A 243 -5.23 4.02 -7.36
C TYR A 243 -5.67 3.80 -5.91
N LEU A 244 -5.73 2.55 -5.45
CA LEU A 244 -6.17 2.22 -4.09
C LEU A 244 -5.11 2.54 -3.03
N PHE A 245 -3.82 2.44 -3.36
CA PHE A 245 -2.74 2.52 -2.38
C PHE A 245 -1.70 3.61 -2.67
N ASP A 246 -1.86 4.42 -3.74
CA ASP A 246 -0.96 5.51 -4.18
C ASP A 246 0.53 5.10 -4.27
N SER A 247 0.80 3.79 -4.38
CA SER A 247 2.15 3.26 -4.44
C SER A 247 2.21 2.04 -5.36
N PRO A 248 3.08 2.04 -6.38
CA PRO A 248 3.30 0.88 -7.22
C PRO A 248 3.86 -0.32 -6.45
N GLU A 249 4.52 -0.07 -5.32
CA GLU A 249 5.06 -1.10 -4.43
C GLU A 249 4.00 -1.87 -3.63
N SER A 250 2.75 -1.39 -3.63
CA SER A 250 1.61 -2.10 -3.03
C SER A 250 1.11 -3.27 -3.88
N LEU A 251 1.71 -3.48 -5.07
CA LEU A 251 1.47 -4.64 -5.91
C LEU A 251 2.50 -5.74 -5.60
N ILE A 252 2.04 -6.84 -5.03
CA ILE A 252 2.83 -8.07 -4.83
C ILE A 252 2.52 -9.00 -5.99
N ARG A 253 3.45 -9.14 -6.94
CA ARG A 253 3.30 -10.04 -8.08
C ARG A 253 4.03 -11.35 -7.85
N LEU A 254 3.35 -12.45 -8.14
CA LEU A 254 3.87 -13.82 -8.15
C LEU A 254 3.49 -14.46 -9.49
N ASP A 255 4.50 -14.84 -10.27
CA ASP A 255 4.32 -15.55 -11.54
C ASP A 255 4.26 -17.05 -11.26
N MET A 256 3.12 -17.68 -11.52
CA MET A 256 2.91 -19.09 -11.20
C MET A 256 3.74 -20.04 -12.07
N SER A 257 4.37 -19.55 -13.12
CA SER A 257 5.36 -20.32 -13.88
C SER A 257 6.60 -20.69 -13.03
N GLU A 258 6.91 -19.89 -12.02
CA GLU A 258 7.99 -20.16 -11.06
C GLU A 258 7.59 -21.12 -9.93
N TYR A 259 6.28 -21.44 -9.84
CA TYR A 259 5.69 -22.25 -8.76
C TYR A 259 5.03 -23.53 -9.26
N MET A 260 5.60 -24.12 -10.31
CA MET A 260 5.11 -25.37 -10.92
C MET A 260 5.52 -26.63 -10.14
N GLU A 261 6.60 -26.55 -9.35
CA GLU A 261 7.16 -27.68 -8.63
C GLU A 261 6.63 -27.78 -7.19
N LYS A 262 6.63 -28.99 -6.63
CA LYS A 262 6.15 -29.28 -5.27
C LYS A 262 6.87 -28.45 -4.19
N PHE A 263 8.17 -28.21 -4.35
CA PHE A 263 8.96 -27.43 -3.38
C PHE A 263 8.68 -25.91 -3.42
N SER A 264 7.93 -25.45 -4.39
CA SER A 264 7.60 -24.03 -4.53
C SER A 264 6.73 -23.47 -3.39
N VAL A 265 6.04 -24.35 -2.65
CA VAL A 265 5.26 -23.98 -1.46
C VAL A 265 6.15 -23.35 -0.39
N SER A 266 7.35 -23.91 -0.15
CA SER A 266 8.30 -23.37 0.82
C SER A 266 8.78 -21.96 0.46
N ARG A 267 8.78 -21.59 -0.80
CA ARG A 267 9.07 -20.21 -1.22
C ARG A 267 7.95 -19.22 -0.86
N ILE A 268 6.70 -19.69 -0.77
CA ILE A 268 5.52 -18.86 -0.45
C ILE A 268 5.43 -18.62 1.06
N ILE A 269 5.49 -19.70 1.87
CA ILE A 269 5.24 -19.66 3.33
C ILE A 269 6.51 -19.81 4.17
N GLY A 270 7.67 -20.08 3.56
CA GLY A 270 8.94 -20.38 4.22
C GLY A 270 9.24 -21.88 4.31
N SER A 271 10.50 -22.24 4.51
CA SER A 271 10.95 -23.63 4.65
C SER A 271 10.65 -24.17 6.04
N PRO A 272 10.23 -25.43 6.19
CA PRO A 272 10.04 -26.05 7.50
C PRO A 272 11.35 -26.11 8.32
N PRO A 273 11.27 -26.21 9.66
CA PRO A 273 12.43 -26.39 10.51
C PRO A 273 13.30 -27.60 10.08
N GLY A 274 14.61 -27.36 9.98
CA GLY A 274 15.59 -28.40 9.60
C GLY A 274 15.89 -28.49 8.11
N TYR A 275 15.25 -27.69 7.25
CA TYR A 275 15.58 -27.60 5.83
C TYR A 275 16.45 -26.36 5.54
N VAL A 276 17.25 -26.43 4.48
CA VAL A 276 18.05 -25.30 3.99
C VAL A 276 17.11 -24.14 3.63
N GLY A 277 17.40 -22.93 4.14
CA GLY A 277 16.55 -21.74 3.94
C GLY A 277 15.44 -21.57 4.99
N TYR A 278 15.50 -22.24 6.13
CA TYR A 278 14.55 -22.04 7.24
C TYR A 278 14.57 -20.61 7.79
N ASP A 279 15.74 -19.95 7.80
CA ASP A 279 15.88 -18.57 8.24
C ASP A 279 15.30 -17.56 7.20
N ASP A 280 15.10 -18.02 5.96
CA ASP A 280 14.46 -17.23 4.93
C ASP A 280 12.93 -17.27 5.11
N ALA A 281 12.35 -16.13 5.46
CA ALA A 281 10.90 -15.99 5.54
C ALA A 281 10.25 -16.23 4.17
N GLY A 282 9.02 -16.77 4.15
CA GLY A 282 8.28 -16.97 2.91
C GLY A 282 8.08 -15.66 2.14
N GLN A 283 8.29 -15.69 0.83
CA GLN A 283 8.24 -14.50 -0.01
C GLN A 283 6.89 -13.77 0.05
N LEU A 284 5.79 -14.53 0.07
CA LEU A 284 4.45 -13.94 0.15
C LEU A 284 4.13 -13.49 1.57
N THR A 285 4.34 -14.37 2.56
CA THR A 285 3.99 -14.09 3.95
C THR A 285 4.74 -12.89 4.50
N GLU A 286 6.03 -12.75 4.21
CA GLU A 286 6.82 -11.61 4.66
C GLU A 286 6.42 -10.30 3.98
N LYS A 287 6.13 -10.33 2.65
CA LYS A 287 5.67 -9.15 1.92
C LYS A 287 4.32 -8.66 2.45
N VAL A 288 3.37 -9.58 2.70
CA VAL A 288 2.03 -9.23 3.24
C VAL A 288 2.13 -8.75 4.68
N ARG A 289 2.98 -9.37 5.51
CA ARG A 289 3.22 -8.93 6.88
C ARG A 289 3.74 -7.48 6.94
N ARG A 290 4.65 -7.13 6.02
CA ARG A 290 5.19 -5.75 5.91
C ARG A 290 4.20 -4.77 5.28
N LYS A 291 3.37 -5.25 4.33
CA LYS A 291 2.40 -4.44 3.58
C LYS A 291 1.03 -5.12 3.59
N PRO A 292 0.29 -5.06 4.72
CA PRO A 292 -1.01 -5.73 4.83
C PRO A 292 -2.09 -5.14 3.91
N TYR A 293 -1.90 -3.90 3.46
CA TYR A 293 -2.76 -3.25 2.47
C TYR A 293 -2.08 -3.31 1.09
N SER A 294 -2.34 -4.38 0.35
CA SER A 294 -1.72 -4.63 -0.94
C SER A 294 -2.65 -5.35 -1.91
N VAL A 295 -2.33 -5.27 -3.19
CA VAL A 295 -2.93 -6.12 -4.21
C VAL A 295 -1.95 -7.24 -4.49
N ILE A 296 -2.41 -8.49 -4.37
CA ILE A 296 -1.62 -9.67 -4.65
C ILE A 296 -2.05 -10.22 -6.00
N LEU A 297 -1.14 -10.26 -6.95
CA LEU A 297 -1.37 -10.81 -8.28
C LEU A 297 -0.70 -12.17 -8.42
N PHE A 298 -1.50 -13.21 -8.62
CA PHE A 298 -1.07 -14.53 -9.06
C PHE A 298 -1.23 -14.62 -10.57
N ASP A 299 -0.15 -14.45 -11.31
CA ASP A 299 -0.17 -14.44 -12.78
C ASP A 299 -0.07 -15.87 -13.32
N GLU A 300 -0.91 -16.22 -14.32
CA GLU A 300 -0.98 -17.55 -14.95
C GLU A 300 -1.29 -18.69 -13.96
N ILE A 301 -2.39 -18.55 -13.19
CA ILE A 301 -2.80 -19.49 -12.12
C ILE A 301 -2.92 -20.94 -12.59
N GLU A 302 -3.20 -21.18 -13.87
CA GLU A 302 -3.25 -22.53 -14.49
C GLU A 302 -1.92 -23.29 -14.42
N LYS A 303 -0.81 -22.59 -14.19
CA LYS A 303 0.52 -23.20 -14.09
C LYS A 303 0.90 -23.57 -12.65
N ALA A 304 0.16 -23.09 -11.66
CA ALA A 304 0.47 -23.31 -10.26
C ALA A 304 0.40 -24.78 -9.87
N HIS A 305 1.34 -25.23 -9.02
CA HIS A 305 1.27 -26.56 -8.42
C HIS A 305 0.03 -26.69 -7.52
N LYS A 306 -0.53 -27.90 -7.41
CA LYS A 306 -1.73 -28.16 -6.60
C LYS A 306 -1.60 -27.74 -5.13
N ASP A 307 -0.41 -27.88 -4.56
CA ASP A 307 -0.17 -27.51 -3.16
C ASP A 307 -0.20 -25.98 -2.97
N VAL A 308 0.20 -25.20 -3.98
CA VAL A 308 0.05 -23.74 -4.00
C VAL A 308 -1.43 -23.36 -4.04
N LEU A 309 -2.23 -24.05 -4.86
CA LEU A 309 -3.69 -23.84 -4.89
C LEU A 309 -4.36 -24.16 -3.55
N ASN A 310 -3.88 -25.16 -2.81
CA ASN A 310 -4.38 -25.49 -1.47
C ASN A 310 -4.09 -24.37 -0.45
N ILE A 311 -2.90 -23.73 -0.52
CA ILE A 311 -2.58 -22.55 0.32
C ILE A 311 -3.48 -21.38 -0.04
N LEU A 312 -3.67 -21.13 -1.33
CA LEU A 312 -4.59 -20.08 -1.78
C LEU A 312 -6.01 -20.32 -1.31
N LEU A 313 -6.47 -21.57 -1.35
CA LEU A 313 -7.79 -21.95 -0.83
C LEU A 313 -7.92 -21.60 0.65
N GLN A 314 -6.91 -21.89 1.48
CA GLN A 314 -6.90 -21.51 2.88
C GLN A 314 -6.97 -19.99 3.07
N ILE A 315 -6.19 -19.21 2.31
CA ILE A 315 -6.24 -17.75 2.35
C ILE A 315 -7.64 -17.21 1.97
N LEU A 316 -8.26 -17.78 0.92
CA LEU A 316 -9.57 -17.37 0.45
C LEU A 316 -10.70 -17.72 1.43
N ASP A 317 -10.51 -18.73 2.25
CA ASP A 317 -11.52 -19.21 3.22
C ASP A 317 -11.35 -18.53 4.58
N GLU A 318 -10.17 -18.66 5.19
CA GLU A 318 -9.89 -18.19 6.54
C GLU A 318 -9.35 -16.76 6.61
N GLY A 319 -8.89 -16.19 5.48
CA GLY A 319 -8.26 -14.87 5.45
C GLY A 319 -6.88 -14.80 6.08
N ARG A 320 -6.31 -15.94 6.50
CA ARG A 320 -5.02 -16.03 7.19
C ARG A 320 -4.30 -17.34 6.91
N ILE A 321 -2.99 -17.33 7.03
CA ILE A 321 -2.17 -18.53 7.01
C ILE A 321 -1.09 -18.47 8.09
N THR A 322 -0.60 -19.64 8.53
CA THR A 322 0.54 -19.73 9.42
C THR A 322 1.81 -19.98 8.59
N ASP A 323 2.83 -19.15 8.79
CA ASP A 323 4.12 -19.32 8.13
C ASP A 323 4.94 -20.46 8.77
N SER A 324 6.08 -20.80 8.15
CA SER A 324 6.99 -21.83 8.65
C SER A 324 7.60 -21.52 10.03
N GLN A 325 7.54 -20.28 10.49
CA GLN A 325 8.02 -19.85 11.81
C GLN A 325 6.90 -19.85 12.87
N GLY A 326 5.71 -20.35 12.53
CA GLY A 326 4.55 -20.40 13.43
C GLY A 326 3.82 -19.08 13.59
N ARG A 327 4.12 -18.06 12.76
CA ARG A 327 3.45 -16.74 12.82
C ARG A 327 2.21 -16.75 11.93
N THR A 328 1.11 -16.25 12.44
CA THR A 328 -0.11 -16.06 11.65
C THR A 328 -0.03 -14.77 10.84
N VAL A 329 -0.18 -14.86 9.53
CA VAL A 329 -0.20 -13.73 8.61
C VAL A 329 -1.62 -13.51 8.13
N ASN A 330 -2.13 -12.30 8.32
CA ASN A 330 -3.49 -11.90 7.98
C ASN A 330 -3.56 -11.29 6.57
N PHE A 331 -4.52 -11.75 5.74
CA PHE A 331 -4.76 -11.32 4.37
C PHE A 331 -6.08 -10.55 4.21
N GLU A 332 -6.85 -10.32 5.29
CA GLU A 332 -8.18 -9.70 5.22
C GLU A 332 -8.21 -8.35 4.50
N ASN A 333 -7.12 -7.58 4.62
CA ASN A 333 -6.98 -6.26 4.03
C ASN A 333 -6.37 -6.27 2.62
N THR A 334 -6.02 -7.45 2.08
CA THR A 334 -5.48 -7.59 0.74
C THR A 334 -6.57 -7.78 -0.31
N ILE A 335 -6.24 -7.46 -1.56
CA ILE A 335 -7.05 -7.82 -2.72
C ILE A 335 -6.27 -8.88 -3.51
N ILE A 336 -6.87 -10.05 -3.68
CA ILE A 336 -6.26 -11.16 -4.41
C ILE A 336 -6.79 -11.17 -5.83
N VAL A 337 -5.89 -11.11 -6.80
CA VAL A 337 -6.22 -11.21 -8.22
C VAL A 337 -5.44 -12.37 -8.83
N MET A 338 -6.12 -13.28 -9.44
CA MET A 338 -5.56 -14.39 -10.21
C MET A 338 -5.81 -14.16 -11.69
N THR A 339 -4.81 -14.31 -12.55
CA THR A 339 -5.01 -14.22 -14.00
C THR A 339 -4.92 -15.60 -14.64
N SER A 340 -5.72 -15.82 -15.67
CA SER A 340 -5.66 -17.04 -16.48
C SER A 340 -5.86 -16.72 -17.97
N ASN A 341 -5.20 -17.50 -18.81
CA ASN A 341 -5.38 -17.48 -20.27
C ASN A 341 -6.31 -18.62 -20.72
N ALA A 342 -6.90 -19.39 -19.81
CA ALA A 342 -7.80 -20.49 -20.13
C ALA A 342 -9.03 -20.02 -20.93
N GLY A 343 -9.50 -20.85 -21.84
CA GLY A 343 -10.67 -20.56 -22.68
C GLY A 343 -10.44 -19.59 -23.85
N SER A 344 -9.25 -19.01 -23.98
CA SER A 344 -8.95 -18.07 -25.07
C SER A 344 -8.87 -18.72 -26.47
N THR A 345 -8.65 -20.03 -26.53
CA THR A 345 -8.55 -20.82 -27.79
C THR A 345 -9.87 -21.51 -28.17
N ASP A 346 -10.77 -21.73 -27.22
CA ASP A 346 -11.98 -22.53 -27.43
C ASP A 346 -13.16 -21.73 -28.05
N THR A 347 -13.07 -20.39 -28.10
CA THR A 347 -14.11 -19.51 -28.65
C THR A 347 -14.25 -19.58 -30.19
N ALA A 348 -13.31 -20.18 -30.88
CA ALA A 348 -13.30 -20.25 -32.34
C ALA A 348 -14.23 -21.31 -32.95
N SER A 349 -14.89 -22.19 -32.14
CA SER A 349 -15.62 -23.35 -32.65
C SER A 349 -17.12 -23.40 -32.34
N LEU A 350 -17.70 -22.36 -31.72
CA LEU A 350 -19.13 -22.40 -31.33
C LEU A 350 -20.00 -21.56 -32.25
N GLY A 351 -20.91 -22.27 -32.89
CA GLY A 351 -21.83 -21.80 -33.95
C GLY A 351 -22.81 -20.71 -33.51
N PHE A 352 -23.34 -20.04 -34.52
CA PHE A 352 -24.36 -19.00 -34.51
C PHE A 352 -25.60 -19.36 -33.67
N GLY A 353 -25.96 -18.54 -32.68
CA GLY A 353 -27.31 -18.63 -32.12
C GLY A 353 -27.59 -18.22 -30.67
N LYS A 354 -26.62 -17.85 -29.84
CA LYS A 354 -26.85 -17.32 -28.48
C LYS A 354 -26.10 -16.02 -28.25
N ASN A 355 -26.57 -15.19 -27.29
CA ASN A 355 -25.91 -13.95 -26.91
C ASN A 355 -24.40 -14.20 -26.59
N GLN A 356 -23.53 -13.54 -27.32
CA GLN A 356 -22.07 -13.72 -27.25
C GLN A 356 -21.50 -13.65 -25.81
N ASN A 357 -22.11 -12.89 -24.92
CA ASN A 357 -21.66 -12.72 -23.55
C ASN A 357 -21.98 -13.93 -22.64
N GLU A 358 -23.13 -14.57 -22.80
CA GLU A 358 -23.52 -15.76 -22.00
C GLU A 358 -22.70 -17.00 -22.40
N ILE A 359 -22.47 -17.17 -23.70
CA ILE A 359 -21.62 -18.27 -24.22
C ILE A 359 -20.17 -18.10 -23.71
N SER A 360 -19.67 -16.86 -23.69
CA SER A 360 -18.32 -16.55 -23.19
C SER A 360 -18.15 -16.93 -21.71
N GLN A 361 -19.15 -16.69 -20.86
CA GLN A 361 -19.07 -17.02 -19.43
C GLN A 361 -19.12 -18.54 -19.18
N GLU A 362 -20.02 -19.26 -19.84
CA GLU A 362 -20.09 -20.73 -19.68
C GLU A 362 -18.80 -21.42 -20.15
N VAL A 363 -18.25 -20.98 -21.29
CA VAL A 363 -16.98 -21.51 -21.81
C VAL A 363 -15.83 -21.20 -20.88
N THR A 364 -15.80 -20.00 -20.33
CA THR A 364 -14.79 -19.58 -19.36
C THR A 364 -14.85 -20.43 -18.10
N MET A 365 -16.05 -20.65 -17.53
CA MET A 365 -16.21 -21.48 -16.34
C MET A 365 -15.77 -22.92 -16.58
N LYS A 366 -16.20 -23.53 -17.68
CA LYS A 366 -15.78 -24.88 -18.08
C LYS A 366 -14.26 -24.99 -18.28
N ALA A 367 -13.62 -23.94 -18.80
CA ALA A 367 -12.17 -23.89 -18.96
C ALA A 367 -11.44 -23.83 -17.61
N LEU A 368 -11.98 -23.05 -16.65
CA LEU A 368 -11.44 -22.98 -15.28
C LEU A 368 -11.62 -24.31 -14.52
N GLU A 369 -12.75 -24.97 -14.65
CA GLU A 369 -13.04 -26.27 -14.01
C GLU A 369 -12.07 -27.39 -14.41
N ARG A 370 -11.35 -27.26 -15.54
CA ARG A 370 -10.32 -28.23 -15.97
C ARG A 370 -9.10 -28.27 -15.02
N PHE A 371 -8.80 -27.20 -14.31
CA PHE A 371 -7.62 -27.11 -13.43
C PHE A 371 -7.91 -26.58 -12.02
N LEU A 372 -9.01 -25.85 -11.81
CA LEU A 372 -9.49 -25.41 -10.50
C LEU A 372 -10.63 -26.30 -10.03
N ARG A 373 -10.58 -26.75 -8.79
CA ARG A 373 -11.68 -27.51 -8.18
C ARG A 373 -12.91 -26.63 -7.99
N PRO A 374 -14.14 -27.19 -8.07
CA PRO A 374 -15.36 -26.42 -7.81
C PRO A 374 -15.37 -25.72 -6.45
N GLU A 375 -14.77 -26.32 -5.43
CA GLU A 375 -14.60 -25.74 -4.12
C GLU A 375 -13.79 -24.43 -4.15
N PHE A 376 -12.70 -24.39 -4.92
CA PHE A 376 -11.88 -23.20 -5.11
C PHE A 376 -12.67 -22.08 -5.81
N LEU A 377 -13.37 -22.40 -6.88
CA LEU A 377 -14.21 -21.45 -7.62
C LEU A 377 -15.33 -20.88 -6.74
N GLY A 378 -15.92 -21.69 -5.84
CA GLY A 378 -16.94 -21.24 -4.90
C GLY A 378 -16.43 -20.27 -3.81
N ARG A 379 -15.11 -20.16 -3.61
CA ARG A 379 -14.51 -19.22 -2.66
C ARG A 379 -14.10 -17.90 -3.27
N VAL A 380 -14.02 -17.85 -4.59
CA VAL A 380 -13.70 -16.62 -5.33
C VAL A 380 -14.92 -15.73 -5.41
N ASP A 381 -14.74 -14.42 -5.12
CA ASP A 381 -15.87 -13.48 -5.11
C ASP A 381 -16.39 -13.17 -6.51
N GLU A 382 -15.50 -13.01 -7.52
CA GLU A 382 -15.90 -12.68 -8.89
C GLU A 382 -14.95 -13.31 -9.93
N VAL A 383 -15.54 -13.92 -10.96
CA VAL A 383 -14.83 -14.34 -12.17
C VAL A 383 -15.15 -13.36 -13.28
N ILE A 384 -14.12 -12.69 -13.81
CA ILE A 384 -14.25 -11.58 -14.74
C ILE A 384 -13.60 -11.94 -16.08
N SER A 385 -14.40 -11.97 -17.13
CA SER A 385 -13.95 -12.23 -18.49
C SER A 385 -13.50 -10.92 -19.15
N PHE A 386 -12.33 -10.96 -19.79
CA PHE A 386 -11.78 -9.88 -20.61
C PHE A 386 -12.03 -10.15 -22.08
N ASN A 387 -12.59 -9.16 -22.76
CA ASN A 387 -12.93 -9.24 -24.17
C ASN A 387 -11.69 -9.07 -25.07
N THR A 388 -11.79 -9.55 -26.29
CA THR A 388 -10.81 -9.22 -27.34
C THR A 388 -10.93 -7.75 -27.72
N LEU A 389 -9.80 -7.12 -28.00
CA LEU A 389 -9.74 -5.70 -28.34
C LEU A 389 -10.16 -5.47 -29.81
N SER A 390 -10.95 -4.43 -30.05
CA SER A 390 -11.31 -3.94 -31.36
C SER A 390 -10.20 -3.09 -31.98
N PHE A 391 -10.29 -2.80 -33.28
CA PHE A 391 -9.33 -1.90 -33.95
C PHE A 391 -9.32 -0.50 -33.32
N ALA A 392 -10.48 0.05 -32.98
CA ALA A 392 -10.59 1.34 -32.29
C ALA A 392 -9.94 1.33 -30.90
N ASP A 393 -9.94 0.19 -30.21
CA ASP A 393 -9.23 0.06 -28.93
C ASP A 393 -7.72 0.09 -29.13
N PHE A 394 -7.20 -0.52 -30.21
CA PHE A 394 -5.77 -0.44 -30.55
C PHE A 394 -5.33 1.00 -30.84
N GLU A 395 -6.14 1.79 -31.53
CA GLU A 395 -5.86 3.22 -31.76
C GLU A 395 -5.77 4.00 -30.44
N LYS A 396 -6.73 3.81 -29.53
CA LYS A 396 -6.72 4.46 -28.22
C LYS A 396 -5.54 4.03 -27.37
N ILE A 397 -5.18 2.75 -27.39
CA ILE A 397 -4.00 2.23 -26.66
C ILE A 397 -2.70 2.81 -27.26
N ALA A 398 -2.64 3.00 -28.58
CA ALA A 398 -1.50 3.65 -29.22
C ALA A 398 -1.36 5.12 -28.78
N CYS A 399 -2.47 5.87 -28.68
CA CYS A 399 -2.46 7.22 -28.13
C CYS A 399 -1.93 7.26 -26.69
N ILE A 400 -2.41 6.37 -25.82
CA ILE A 400 -1.93 6.30 -24.42
C ILE A 400 -0.42 6.02 -24.39
N ALA A 401 0.07 5.06 -25.18
CA ALA A 401 1.49 4.73 -25.20
C ALA A 401 2.37 5.87 -25.76
N LEU A 402 1.87 6.63 -26.73
CA LEU A 402 2.54 7.83 -27.24
C LEU A 402 2.52 8.98 -26.23
N ASP A 403 1.44 9.15 -25.47
CA ASP A 403 1.33 10.17 -24.43
C ASP A 403 2.23 9.84 -23.23
N GLU A 404 2.36 8.56 -22.84
CA GLU A 404 3.36 8.09 -21.85
C GLU A 404 4.78 8.45 -22.30
N LEU A 405 5.10 8.23 -23.58
CA LEU A 405 6.40 8.60 -24.16
C LEU A 405 6.63 10.12 -24.19
N LYS A 406 5.58 10.88 -24.53
CA LYS A 406 5.60 12.35 -24.51
C LYS A 406 5.89 12.90 -23.11
N GLU A 407 5.32 12.31 -22.05
CA GLU A 407 5.63 12.70 -20.69
C GLU A 407 7.07 12.38 -20.29
N SER A 408 7.56 11.19 -20.64
CA SER A 408 8.95 10.80 -20.36
C SER A 408 9.97 11.69 -21.09
N LEU A 409 9.64 12.24 -22.25
CA LEU A 409 10.51 13.16 -23.00
C LEU A 409 10.48 14.59 -22.42
N LYS A 410 9.39 15.01 -21.78
CA LYS A 410 9.32 16.29 -21.06
C LYS A 410 10.34 16.39 -19.94
N ASP A 411 10.60 15.27 -19.25
CA ASP A 411 11.63 15.21 -18.20
C ASP A 411 13.03 15.50 -18.74
N LYS A 412 13.23 15.30 -20.06
CA LYS A 412 14.47 15.63 -20.80
C LYS A 412 14.40 16.98 -21.52
N ALA A 413 13.39 17.80 -21.23
CA ALA A 413 13.13 19.08 -21.90
C ALA A 413 12.88 18.97 -23.42
N ILE A 414 12.38 17.81 -23.90
CA ILE A 414 12.04 17.56 -25.30
C ILE A 414 10.54 17.50 -25.46
N GLU A 415 9.98 18.30 -26.36
CA GLU A 415 8.56 18.27 -26.70
C GLU A 415 8.31 17.25 -27.82
N LEU A 416 7.39 16.29 -27.60
CA LEU A 416 6.93 15.36 -28.63
C LEU A 416 5.53 15.77 -29.10
N VAL A 417 5.37 15.95 -30.42
CA VAL A 417 4.10 16.20 -31.08
C VAL A 417 3.90 15.16 -32.15
N TYR A 418 2.70 14.58 -32.25
CA TYR A 418 2.34 13.61 -33.28
C TYR A 418 0.96 13.93 -33.87
N ASP A 419 0.74 13.59 -35.11
CA ASP A 419 -0.55 13.74 -35.78
C ASP A 419 -1.42 12.46 -35.62
N GLU A 420 -2.67 12.54 -36.04
CA GLU A 420 -3.64 11.44 -35.95
C GLU A 420 -3.25 10.22 -36.80
N SER A 421 -2.35 10.35 -37.75
CA SER A 421 -1.90 9.26 -38.63
C SER A 421 -1.01 8.27 -37.89
N VAL A 422 -0.25 8.73 -36.87
CA VAL A 422 0.69 7.90 -36.12
C VAL A 422 0.01 6.82 -35.29
N PRO A 423 -1.01 7.12 -34.43
CA PRO A 423 -1.75 6.09 -33.72
C PRO A 423 -2.43 5.07 -34.65
N VAL A 424 -3.02 5.54 -35.76
CA VAL A 424 -3.67 4.68 -36.76
C VAL A 424 -2.67 3.74 -37.43
N TYR A 425 -1.50 4.24 -37.77
CA TYR A 425 -0.40 3.43 -38.33
C TYR A 425 0.04 2.33 -37.36
N ILE A 426 0.29 2.68 -36.09
CA ILE A 426 0.68 1.74 -35.04
C ILE A 426 -0.43 0.69 -34.83
N ALA A 427 -1.69 1.12 -34.77
CA ALA A 427 -2.83 0.23 -34.63
C ALA A 427 -2.91 -0.77 -35.80
N LYS A 428 -2.80 -0.32 -37.06
CA LYS A 428 -2.80 -1.20 -38.23
C LYS A 428 -1.70 -2.25 -38.19
N LYS A 429 -0.51 -1.86 -37.74
CA LYS A 429 0.66 -2.75 -37.69
C LYS A 429 0.57 -3.77 -36.55
N ALA A 430 -0.06 -3.40 -35.44
CA ALA A 430 -0.24 -4.23 -34.25
C ALA A 430 -1.50 -5.12 -34.32
N PHE A 431 -2.53 -4.70 -35.04
CA PHE A 431 -3.83 -5.42 -35.14
C PHE A 431 -3.66 -6.80 -35.78
N GLY A 432 -4.36 -7.78 -35.26
CA GLY A 432 -4.26 -9.19 -35.69
C GLY A 432 -3.06 -9.96 -35.11
N SER A 433 -2.19 -9.30 -34.33
CA SER A 433 -1.13 -9.99 -33.61
C SER A 433 -1.70 -10.77 -32.42
N LYS A 434 -1.19 -11.99 -32.19
CA LYS A 434 -1.52 -12.79 -31.00
C LYS A 434 -1.15 -12.11 -29.65
N LYS A 435 -0.35 -11.05 -29.69
CA LYS A 435 0.09 -10.30 -28.52
C LYS A 435 -0.87 -9.18 -28.09
N ASN A 436 -1.91 -8.87 -28.89
CA ASN A 436 -2.88 -7.81 -28.63
C ASN A 436 -2.21 -6.46 -28.21
N ALA A 437 -2.61 -5.83 -27.12
CA ALA A 437 -2.06 -4.54 -26.67
C ALA A 437 -0.53 -4.56 -26.44
N ARG A 438 0.08 -5.71 -26.15
CA ARG A 438 1.57 -5.80 -26.10
C ARG A 438 2.21 -5.54 -27.46
N ALA A 439 1.52 -5.92 -28.56
CA ALA A 439 2.03 -5.62 -29.90
C ALA A 439 2.05 -4.10 -30.18
N VAL A 440 1.09 -3.34 -29.64
CA VAL A 440 1.08 -1.87 -29.76
C VAL A 440 2.32 -1.28 -29.08
N ARG A 441 2.60 -1.65 -27.84
CA ARG A 441 3.79 -1.19 -27.10
C ARG A 441 5.09 -1.62 -27.80
N ASP A 442 5.18 -2.85 -28.30
CA ASP A 442 6.33 -3.33 -29.09
C ASP A 442 6.51 -2.51 -30.38
N CYS A 443 5.42 -2.08 -31.02
CA CYS A 443 5.43 -1.26 -32.22
C CYS A 443 5.88 0.18 -31.89
N VAL A 444 5.34 0.79 -30.86
CA VAL A 444 5.79 2.14 -30.41
C VAL A 444 7.28 2.13 -30.13
N ARG A 445 7.78 1.11 -29.41
CA ARG A 445 9.20 1.01 -29.11
C ARG A 445 10.06 0.94 -30.37
N ARG A 446 9.73 0.05 -31.29
CA ARG A 446 10.53 -0.18 -32.50
C ARG A 446 10.44 0.95 -33.52
N GLU A 447 9.26 1.54 -33.69
CA GLU A 447 9.01 2.49 -34.77
C GLU A 447 9.16 3.95 -34.31
N VAL A 448 8.99 4.22 -33.02
CA VAL A 448 9.04 5.57 -32.47
C VAL A 448 10.27 5.75 -31.59
N GLU A 449 10.41 4.96 -30.52
CA GLU A 449 11.51 5.15 -29.56
C GLU A 449 12.88 4.93 -30.21
N ASP A 450 13.05 3.86 -31.02
CA ASP A 450 14.29 3.57 -31.70
C ASP A 450 14.66 4.69 -32.72
N LEU A 451 13.65 5.28 -33.38
CA LEU A 451 13.84 6.38 -34.32
C LEU A 451 14.22 7.66 -33.56
N LEU A 452 13.53 8.02 -32.50
CA LEU A 452 13.86 9.18 -31.65
C LEU A 452 15.23 9.04 -30.99
N ALA A 453 15.56 7.84 -30.51
CA ALA A 453 16.87 7.56 -29.91
C ALA A 453 18.00 7.73 -30.96
N THR A 454 17.76 7.30 -32.18
CA THR A 454 18.70 7.46 -33.29
C THR A 454 18.94 8.94 -33.58
N GLU A 455 17.89 9.74 -33.72
CA GLU A 455 17.99 11.19 -33.95
C GLU A 455 18.73 11.92 -32.80
N ILE A 456 18.43 11.55 -31.54
CA ILE A 456 19.13 12.14 -30.38
C ILE A 456 20.62 11.80 -30.39
N VAL A 457 21.00 10.57 -30.76
CA VAL A 457 22.40 10.13 -30.77
C VAL A 457 23.17 10.76 -31.93
N PHE A 458 22.60 10.86 -33.14
CA PHE A 458 23.29 11.43 -34.28
C PHE A 458 23.39 12.96 -34.23
N ASN A 459 22.48 13.64 -33.53
CA ASN A 459 22.46 15.10 -33.42
C ASN A 459 22.98 15.61 -32.05
N GLN A 460 23.97 14.95 -31.46
CA GLN A 460 24.54 15.31 -30.13
C GLN A 460 25.03 16.75 -30.00
N ASN A 461 25.33 17.42 -31.12
CA ASN A 461 25.83 18.80 -31.16
C ASN A 461 24.72 19.85 -31.32
N VAL A 462 23.44 19.42 -31.42
CA VAL A 462 22.28 20.30 -31.58
C VAL A 462 21.32 20.06 -30.41
N GLU A 463 20.94 21.10 -29.72
CA GLU A 463 19.94 21.02 -28.67
C GLU A 463 18.55 20.77 -29.28
N ILE A 464 18.09 19.49 -29.31
CA ILE A 464 16.79 19.15 -29.87
C ILE A 464 15.74 19.50 -28.83
N LYS A 465 14.87 20.48 -29.17
CA LYS A 465 13.77 20.94 -28.29
C LYS A 465 12.43 20.32 -28.62
N ARG A 466 12.25 19.82 -29.85
CA ARG A 466 10.95 19.33 -30.33
C ARG A 466 11.12 18.26 -31.39
N PHE A 467 10.30 17.21 -31.28
CA PHE A 467 10.07 16.22 -32.34
C PHE A 467 8.64 16.31 -32.84
N SER A 468 8.44 16.30 -34.14
CA SER A 468 7.13 16.19 -34.77
C SER A 468 7.06 14.88 -35.54
N LEU A 469 6.06 14.03 -35.26
CA LEU A 469 5.90 12.74 -35.90
C LEU A 469 4.69 12.77 -36.85
N SER A 470 4.86 12.24 -38.03
CA SER A 470 3.79 11.92 -38.97
C SER A 470 3.98 10.53 -39.55
N ALA A 471 2.92 9.89 -40.01
CA ALA A 471 2.97 8.55 -40.60
C ALA A 471 2.22 8.50 -41.93
N THR A 472 2.93 8.03 -42.97
CA THR A 472 2.34 7.64 -44.25
C THR A 472 2.51 6.13 -44.45
N GLU A 473 3.58 5.69 -45.09
CA GLU A 473 4.01 4.28 -45.15
C GLU A 473 4.93 3.90 -43.97
N LYS A 474 5.62 4.87 -43.40
CA LYS A 474 6.46 4.75 -42.19
C LYS A 474 6.32 6.00 -41.33
N ILE A 475 6.68 5.89 -40.05
CA ILE A 475 6.77 7.05 -39.16
C ILE A 475 8.03 7.87 -39.55
N GLN A 476 7.84 9.16 -39.68
CA GLN A 476 8.87 10.13 -40.00
C GLN A 476 8.96 11.19 -38.92
N VAL A 477 10.15 11.64 -38.62
CA VAL A 477 10.41 12.82 -37.78
C VAL A 477 10.53 14.01 -38.70
N LEU A 478 9.72 15.05 -38.41
CA LEU A 478 9.70 16.30 -39.16
C LEU A 478 10.35 17.41 -38.34
#